data_bef4a5d21644fa090f783a660086c2cc
#
_entry.id   bef4a5d21644fa090f783a660086c2cc
#
_cell.length_a   1.000
_cell.length_b   1.000
_cell.length_c   1.000
_cell.angle_alpha   90.00
_cell.angle_beta   90.00
_cell.angle_gamma   90.00
#
_symmetry.space_group_name_H-M   'P 1'
#
loop_
_entity.id
_entity.type
_entity.pdbx_description
1 polymer ?
#
loop_
_entity_poly.entity_id
_entity_poly.type
_entity_poly.pdbx_seq_one_letter_code
_entity_poly.pdbx_strand_id
1 'polypeptide(L)'
;MKKLLSIFIISLLLFNVYAQGEDSVELAKEYNERIKQEDYRELTSLEKDSYTGILKDKNLLILAVDGLYEKRTEDMEYISSLKNSALYYDQAYLTSSTHIQDDSVLTNLYGLYPRVRSFGKDYISGKDVKGLQNYFNDMGYTTSFLSTKGKYYLDSTKLGFKNSKVVKEDSFKDELIKLGKSGGKNFIYSVYSKRGSDNKTLNASLKNLIESLRANGFSDYEIVIVGTNSQATKAENYNLKELDATNVPIIFLSNKLESKNIEDTVSTIDLMATILNYYGVSSTYPQYGEYLYNRKFPITIMDSDKLRYITDGSFVTEVRENISVSKSKTTDIKSDSLLSTDSYKDFIYKSFIDTDMSEGLTSLNQNKVVYNNRGSVPSIPKYNDGMIIMHAGGFIAGVNYSNMLDAVRYHYNQGRRYFELDIERSTDGNLVLIHDFGGYQSKFFNVTENKSFTLKEFLDFESVHGFEQMEMENLVNFLRDHKDAYVVTDIKDKNVDTLKKIREVSPETLDQIIPQIYNFSEYNEVKSLGYKNIILTLYKINSPDREIIDFVKANKLYAVTMSRSRLDSKLFDELKKTNVKIFTHTVNSMDELKKYKEKGVFGFYSDVL
;
A
#
# COMPACT_ATOMS: atom_id res chain seq x y z
N MET A 1 -5.66 23.85 11.08
CA MET A 1 -4.76 24.66 10.23
C MET A 1 -3.32 24.11 10.20
N LYS A 2 -2.55 24.04 11.29
CA LYS A 2 -1.17 23.53 11.25
C LYS A 2 -1.04 22.03 10.88
N LYS A 3 -2.02 21.17 11.20
CA LYS A 3 -2.03 19.74 10.86
C LYS A 3 -2.36 19.47 9.36
N LEU A 4 -3.22 20.28 8.76
CA LEU A 4 -3.52 20.27 7.33
C LEU A 4 -2.32 20.75 6.51
N LEU A 5 -1.55 21.72 7.03
CA LEU A 5 -0.34 22.19 6.38
C LEU A 5 0.76 21.11 6.27
N SER A 6 0.80 20.16 7.21
CA SER A 6 1.75 19.03 7.18
C SER A 6 1.36 17.96 6.16
N ILE A 7 0.07 17.69 5.98
CA ILE A 7 -0.47 16.83 4.92
C ILE A 7 -0.17 17.47 3.55
N PHE A 8 -0.34 18.77 3.47
CA PHE A 8 -0.08 19.60 2.31
C PHE A 8 1.39 19.58 1.83
N ILE A 9 2.35 19.57 2.76
CA ILE A 9 3.78 19.52 2.44
C ILE A 9 4.19 18.13 1.93
N ILE A 10 3.53 17.06 2.37
CA ILE A 10 3.84 15.68 1.94
C ILE A 10 3.26 15.39 0.55
N SER A 11 2.05 15.85 0.24
CA SER A 11 1.51 15.75 -1.13
C SER A 11 2.31 16.60 -2.13
N LEU A 12 2.81 17.76 -1.71
CA LEU A 12 3.73 18.59 -2.49
C LEU A 12 5.08 17.91 -2.79
N LEU A 13 5.58 17.10 -1.85
CA LEU A 13 6.83 16.34 -2.03
C LEU A 13 6.63 15.12 -2.93
N LEU A 14 5.49 14.44 -2.83
CA LEU A 14 5.16 13.30 -3.69
C LEU A 14 4.95 13.74 -5.14
N PHE A 15 4.35 14.91 -5.38
CA PHE A 15 4.07 15.41 -6.72
C PHE A 15 5.32 15.90 -7.48
N ASN A 16 6.29 16.51 -6.80
CA ASN A 16 7.54 16.97 -7.44
C ASN A 16 8.43 15.85 -7.97
N VAL A 17 8.16 14.59 -7.60
CA VAL A 17 8.95 13.43 -8.02
C VAL A 17 8.45 12.81 -9.32
N TYR A 18 7.17 13.02 -9.67
CA TYR A 18 6.57 12.43 -10.88
C TYR A 18 6.65 13.30 -12.13
N ALA A 19 7.17 14.52 -12.00
CA ALA A 19 7.17 15.50 -13.07
C ALA A 19 8.53 15.60 -13.76
N GLN A 20 8.78 14.82 -14.80
CA GLN A 20 9.91 15.01 -15.73
C GLN A 20 9.40 15.53 -17.08
N GLY A 21 9.66 16.81 -17.36
CA GLY A 21 9.32 17.50 -18.61
C GLY A 21 8.75 18.90 -18.37
N GLU A 22 8.85 19.80 -19.34
CA GLU A 22 8.30 21.18 -19.22
C GLU A 22 6.78 21.16 -18.94
N ASP A 23 6.03 20.28 -19.58
CA ASP A 23 4.58 20.10 -19.35
C ASP A 23 4.26 19.66 -17.93
N SER A 24 5.15 18.92 -17.28
CA SER A 24 4.94 18.38 -15.94
C SER A 24 5.21 19.40 -14.83
N VAL A 25 6.06 20.38 -15.06
CA VAL A 25 6.31 21.48 -14.11
C VAL A 25 5.10 22.43 -14.08
N GLU A 26 4.50 22.71 -15.24
CA GLU A 26 3.30 23.53 -15.33
C GLU A 26 2.08 22.83 -14.72
N LEU A 27 1.96 21.53 -14.94
CA LEU A 27 0.96 20.66 -14.35
C LEU A 27 1.09 20.57 -12.82
N ALA A 28 2.32 20.41 -12.31
CA ALA A 28 2.60 20.42 -10.88
C ALA A 28 2.25 21.79 -10.25
N LYS A 29 2.45 22.86 -10.97
CA LYS A 29 2.13 24.21 -10.54
C LYS A 29 0.62 24.44 -10.50
N GLU A 30 -0.10 24.02 -11.55
CA GLU A 30 -1.56 24.10 -11.63
C GLU A 30 -2.22 23.20 -10.56
N TYR A 31 -1.73 21.99 -10.34
CA TYR A 31 -2.13 21.09 -9.26
C TYR A 31 -1.95 21.72 -7.88
N ASN A 32 -0.76 22.30 -7.62
CA ASN A 32 -0.46 22.98 -6.36
C ASN A 32 -1.31 24.24 -6.14
N GLU A 33 -1.65 24.97 -7.19
CA GLU A 33 -2.55 26.12 -7.10
C GLU A 33 -4.00 25.69 -6.85
N ARG A 34 -4.45 24.59 -7.46
CA ARG A 34 -5.79 24.01 -7.21
C ARG A 34 -5.91 23.44 -5.82
N ILE A 35 -4.90 22.73 -5.31
CA ILE A 35 -4.88 22.29 -3.89
C ILE A 35 -4.96 23.51 -2.94
N LYS A 36 -4.35 24.63 -3.29
CA LYS A 36 -4.43 25.87 -2.49
C LYS A 36 -5.77 26.58 -2.60
N GLN A 37 -6.46 26.47 -3.74
CA GLN A 37 -7.73 27.13 -4.03
C GLN A 37 -8.94 26.28 -3.65
N GLU A 38 -8.87 24.98 -3.83
CA GLU A 38 -9.79 24.06 -3.20
C GLU A 38 -9.46 24.09 -1.70
N ASP A 39 -10.06 25.06 -1.01
CA ASP A 39 -10.34 24.96 0.40
C ASP A 39 -10.83 23.52 0.62
N TYR A 40 -9.96 22.60 1.05
CA TYR A 40 -10.36 21.29 1.56
C TYR A 40 -11.20 21.55 2.79
N ARG A 41 -12.31 22.22 2.49
CA ARG A 41 -13.37 22.50 3.41
C ARG A 41 -13.73 21.18 4.00
N GLU A 42 -13.61 21.19 5.28
CA GLU A 42 -14.65 20.58 6.05
C GLU A 42 -15.59 19.76 5.17
N LEU A 43 -15.14 18.55 4.77
CA LEU A 43 -15.98 17.46 4.29
C LEU A 43 -17.07 17.13 5.34
N THR A 44 -17.28 18.06 6.26
CA THR A 44 -18.04 17.97 7.49
C THR A 44 -19.45 18.48 7.39
N SER A 45 -19.83 19.24 6.36
CA SER A 45 -21.22 19.60 6.18
C SER A 45 -21.87 18.65 5.17
N LEU A 46 -22.32 17.50 5.64
CA LEU A 46 -23.37 16.76 4.93
C LEU A 46 -24.51 17.74 4.64
N GLU A 47 -24.75 18.01 3.35
CA GLU A 47 -25.99 18.65 2.94
C GLU A 47 -27.12 17.75 3.47
N LYS A 48 -27.90 18.24 4.42
CA LYS A 48 -28.99 17.47 5.01
C LYS A 48 -30.06 17.25 3.96
N ASP A 49 -30.37 16.01 3.71
CA ASP A 49 -31.44 15.57 2.82
C ASP A 49 -32.54 14.81 3.58
N SER A 50 -33.52 14.30 2.86
CA SER A 50 -34.61 13.50 3.44
C SER A 50 -34.18 12.18 4.07
N TYR A 51 -32.99 11.70 3.75
CA TYR A 51 -32.41 10.46 4.27
C TYR A 51 -31.49 10.68 5.47
N THR A 52 -31.15 11.93 5.79
CA THR A 52 -30.26 12.25 6.91
C THR A 52 -30.87 11.80 8.23
N GLY A 53 -30.25 10.82 8.88
CA GLY A 53 -30.68 10.27 10.17
C GLY A 53 -31.85 9.28 10.09
N ILE A 54 -32.26 8.84 8.89
CA ILE A 54 -33.40 7.93 8.70
C ILE A 54 -33.20 6.56 9.38
N LEU A 55 -31.93 6.13 9.54
CA LEU A 55 -31.54 4.90 10.24
C LEU A 55 -31.00 5.15 11.65
N LYS A 56 -31.17 6.36 12.17
CA LYS A 56 -30.72 6.68 13.54
C LYS A 56 -31.23 5.64 14.54
N ASP A 57 -30.33 5.21 15.41
CA ASP A 57 -30.58 4.22 16.47
C ASP A 57 -30.91 2.79 16.01
N LYS A 58 -30.86 2.49 14.71
CA LYS A 58 -31.04 1.14 14.19
C LYS A 58 -29.76 0.31 14.33
N ASN A 59 -29.92 -0.98 14.52
CA ASN A 59 -28.82 -1.93 14.42
C ASN A 59 -28.37 -2.06 12.96
N LEU A 60 -27.06 -2.24 12.73
CA LEU A 60 -26.49 -2.34 11.40
C LEU A 60 -25.64 -3.62 11.26
N LEU A 61 -25.88 -4.33 10.18
CA LEU A 61 -25.01 -5.39 9.68
C LEU A 61 -24.51 -5.02 8.29
N ILE A 62 -23.20 -4.94 8.10
CA ILE A 62 -22.58 -4.94 6.79
C ILE A 62 -22.05 -6.34 6.52
N LEU A 63 -22.62 -6.98 5.50
CA LEU A 63 -22.22 -8.30 5.02
C LEU A 63 -21.38 -8.12 3.74
N ALA A 64 -20.08 -8.08 3.91
CA ALA A 64 -19.11 -8.05 2.81
C ALA A 64 -18.91 -9.46 2.26
N VAL A 65 -19.24 -9.68 0.98
CA VAL A 65 -19.24 -11.00 0.36
C VAL A 65 -18.12 -11.14 -0.65
N ASP A 66 -17.14 -12.00 -0.35
CA ASP A 66 -16.03 -12.31 -1.24
C ASP A 66 -16.50 -13.22 -2.38
N GLY A 67 -16.28 -12.76 -3.61
CA GLY A 67 -16.70 -13.45 -4.83
C GLY A 67 -18.11 -13.10 -5.31
N LEU A 68 -18.75 -12.06 -4.74
CA LEU A 68 -20.00 -11.51 -5.24
C LEU A 68 -19.70 -10.30 -6.14
N TYR A 69 -19.94 -10.43 -7.44
CA TYR A 69 -19.82 -9.38 -8.44
C TYR A 69 -21.08 -9.31 -9.31
N GLU A 70 -21.38 -8.16 -9.88
CA GLU A 70 -22.71 -7.90 -10.48
C GLU A 70 -23.06 -8.86 -11.60
N LYS A 71 -22.17 -9.11 -12.55
CA LYS A 71 -22.40 -10.07 -13.65
C LYS A 71 -22.77 -11.47 -13.17
N ARG A 72 -22.25 -11.88 -11.99
CA ARG A 72 -22.59 -13.17 -11.39
C ARG A 72 -24.02 -13.22 -10.89
N THR A 73 -24.58 -12.06 -10.49
CA THR A 73 -25.93 -11.99 -9.91
C THR A 73 -27.02 -12.31 -10.93
N GLU A 74 -26.75 -12.18 -12.23
CA GLU A 74 -27.70 -12.53 -13.31
C GLU A 74 -28.18 -13.99 -13.19
N ASP A 75 -27.28 -14.90 -12.76
CA ASP A 75 -27.58 -16.32 -12.54
C ASP A 75 -27.96 -16.66 -11.09
N MET A 76 -28.21 -15.64 -10.26
CA MET A 76 -28.48 -15.79 -8.84
C MET A 76 -29.89 -15.30 -8.50
N GLU A 77 -30.88 -16.19 -8.64
CA GLU A 77 -32.31 -15.88 -8.51
C GLU A 77 -32.65 -15.04 -7.27
N TYR A 78 -32.16 -15.41 -6.09
CA TYR A 78 -32.43 -14.67 -4.86
C TYR A 78 -31.83 -13.26 -4.90
N ILE A 79 -30.55 -13.14 -5.27
CA ILE A 79 -29.86 -11.83 -5.30
C ILE A 79 -30.47 -10.94 -6.38
N SER A 80 -30.74 -11.46 -7.58
CA SER A 80 -31.44 -10.71 -8.64
C SER A 80 -32.84 -10.24 -8.20
N SER A 81 -33.57 -11.04 -7.42
CA SER A 81 -34.90 -10.63 -6.93
C SER A 81 -34.85 -9.42 -6.00
N LEU A 82 -33.71 -9.15 -5.37
CA LEU A 82 -33.53 -8.00 -4.49
C LEU A 82 -33.53 -6.65 -5.23
N LYS A 83 -33.31 -6.64 -6.55
CA LYS A 83 -33.46 -5.43 -7.39
C LYS A 83 -34.86 -4.81 -7.29
N ASN A 84 -35.86 -5.64 -7.04
CA ASN A 84 -37.26 -5.20 -6.93
C ASN A 84 -37.75 -5.04 -5.47
N SER A 85 -36.97 -5.46 -4.48
CA SER A 85 -37.40 -5.53 -3.08
C SER A 85 -36.47 -4.87 -2.08
N ALA A 86 -35.37 -4.26 -2.56
CA ALA A 86 -34.36 -3.58 -1.77
C ALA A 86 -33.91 -2.29 -2.47
N LEU A 87 -33.18 -1.43 -1.78
CA LEU A 87 -32.39 -0.39 -2.44
C LEU A 87 -31.12 -1.04 -2.98
N TYR A 88 -31.02 -1.14 -4.29
CA TYR A 88 -29.99 -1.89 -5.00
C TYR A 88 -29.21 -0.99 -5.94
N TYR A 89 -27.89 -0.99 -5.84
CA TYR A 89 -26.96 -0.31 -6.75
C TYR A 89 -26.27 -1.38 -7.59
N ASP A 90 -26.59 -1.48 -8.88
CA ASP A 90 -26.02 -2.47 -9.79
C ASP A 90 -24.82 -1.93 -10.60
N GLN A 91 -24.57 -0.61 -10.53
CA GLN A 91 -23.41 0.04 -11.11
C GLN A 91 -22.44 0.53 -10.03
N ALA A 92 -22.20 -0.30 -9.00
CA ALA A 92 -21.23 0.00 -7.99
C ALA A 92 -19.87 -0.67 -8.31
N TYR A 93 -18.80 0.06 -8.15
CA TYR A 93 -17.47 -0.40 -8.52
C TYR A 93 -16.50 -0.39 -7.33
N LEU A 94 -15.61 -1.37 -7.31
CA LEU A 94 -14.48 -1.38 -6.38
C LEU A 94 -13.52 -0.24 -6.71
N THR A 95 -12.84 0.30 -5.72
CA THR A 95 -11.81 1.33 -5.91
C THR A 95 -10.48 0.79 -6.42
N SER A 96 -10.31 -0.52 -6.45
CA SER A 96 -9.09 -1.19 -6.87
C SER A 96 -9.39 -2.49 -7.59
N SER A 97 -8.64 -2.77 -8.64
CA SER A 97 -8.66 -4.04 -9.37
C SER A 97 -7.71 -5.09 -8.77
N THR A 98 -6.90 -4.73 -7.77
CA THR A 98 -5.84 -5.60 -7.21
C THR A 98 -6.34 -6.83 -6.47
N HIS A 99 -7.65 -7.04 -6.36
CA HIS A 99 -8.30 -8.21 -5.76
C HIS A 99 -7.92 -8.50 -4.31
N ILE A 100 -7.44 -7.49 -3.58
CA ILE A 100 -7.06 -7.64 -2.18
C ILE A 100 -8.27 -7.33 -1.32
N GLN A 101 -8.74 -8.33 -0.61
CA GLN A 101 -9.93 -8.21 0.25
C GLN A 101 -9.77 -7.16 1.36
N ASP A 102 -8.54 -6.91 1.79
CA ASP A 102 -8.24 -5.88 2.79
C ASP A 102 -8.51 -4.47 2.26
N ASP A 103 -8.36 -4.26 0.96
CA ASP A 103 -8.69 -3.00 0.29
C ASP A 103 -10.18 -2.69 0.44
N SER A 104 -11.04 -3.69 0.30
CA SER A 104 -12.48 -3.52 0.47
C SER A 104 -12.86 -3.20 1.92
N VAL A 105 -12.17 -3.80 2.92
CA VAL A 105 -12.37 -3.45 4.33
C VAL A 105 -11.99 -1.99 4.58
N LEU A 106 -10.85 -1.55 4.04
CA LEU A 106 -10.39 -0.17 4.13
C LEU A 106 -11.39 0.80 3.48
N THR A 107 -11.76 0.51 2.24
CA THR A 107 -12.65 1.34 1.44
C THR A 107 -14.03 1.47 2.11
N ASN A 108 -14.64 0.35 2.50
CA ASN A 108 -15.99 0.31 3.06
C ASN A 108 -16.07 0.97 4.45
N LEU A 109 -15.03 0.79 5.28
CA LEU A 109 -15.05 1.26 6.67
C LEU A 109 -14.51 2.68 6.84
N TYR A 110 -13.57 3.09 5.99
CA TYR A 110 -12.85 4.35 6.18
C TYR A 110 -13.06 5.38 5.07
N GLY A 111 -13.70 4.99 3.96
CA GLY A 111 -13.89 5.87 2.80
C GLY A 111 -12.56 6.37 2.22
N LEU A 112 -11.54 5.51 2.24
CA LEU A 112 -10.19 5.80 1.74
C LEU A 112 -9.86 4.93 0.54
N TYR A 113 -9.09 5.47 -0.39
CA TYR A 113 -8.50 4.68 -1.47
C TYR A 113 -7.43 3.75 -0.92
N PRO A 114 -7.39 2.48 -1.38
CA PRO A 114 -6.33 1.57 -1.00
C PRO A 114 -4.98 2.05 -1.55
N ARG A 115 -3.93 1.68 -0.86
CA ARG A 115 -2.56 1.92 -1.34
C ARG A 115 -2.16 0.81 -2.28
N VAL A 116 -1.86 1.13 -3.52
CA VAL A 116 -1.43 0.14 -4.50
C VAL A 116 -0.06 -0.47 -4.15
N ARG A 117 0.76 0.23 -3.35
CA ARG A 117 2.16 -0.12 -3.09
C ARG A 117 2.51 -0.56 -1.68
N SER A 118 1.61 -0.53 -0.70
CA SER A 118 2.02 -0.89 0.66
C SER A 118 0.98 -1.63 1.46
N PHE A 119 1.23 -2.90 1.67
CA PHE A 119 0.50 -3.75 2.60
C PHE A 119 1.30 -3.93 3.89
N GLY A 120 1.39 -2.89 4.71
CA GLY A 120 1.91 -3.01 6.07
C GLY A 120 0.82 -3.47 7.02
N LYS A 121 1.13 -4.39 7.94
CA LYS A 121 0.20 -4.90 8.98
C LYS A 121 -0.39 -3.80 9.88
N ASP A 122 0.12 -2.58 9.83
CA ASP A 122 -0.23 -1.46 10.70
C ASP A 122 -0.84 -0.26 9.95
N TYR A 123 -1.45 -0.51 8.81
CA TYR A 123 -1.95 0.46 7.85
C TYR A 123 -2.93 1.50 8.43
N ILE A 124 -3.70 1.17 9.47
CA ILE A 124 -4.76 2.02 10.06
C ILE A 124 -4.65 2.13 11.59
N SER A 125 -3.56 1.74 12.21
CA SER A 125 -3.45 1.71 13.69
C SER A 125 -3.29 3.08 14.37
N GLY A 126 -3.46 4.19 13.65
CA GLY A 126 -3.30 5.54 14.17
C GLY A 126 -4.61 6.20 14.64
N LYS A 127 -4.53 7.04 15.67
CA LYS A 127 -5.67 7.78 16.25
C LYS A 127 -6.27 8.88 15.35
N ASP A 128 -5.69 9.13 14.18
CA ASP A 128 -6.05 10.27 13.31
C ASP A 128 -6.89 9.89 12.08
N VAL A 129 -7.30 8.63 11.97
CA VAL A 129 -8.28 8.18 10.98
C VAL A 129 -9.39 7.44 11.69
N LYS A 130 -10.62 7.85 11.48
CA LYS A 130 -11.81 7.19 12.04
C LYS A 130 -12.55 6.46 10.94
N GLY A 131 -12.78 5.17 11.14
CA GLY A 131 -13.69 4.40 10.33
C GLY A 131 -15.09 4.34 10.96
N LEU A 132 -16.04 3.76 10.24
CA LEU A 132 -17.42 3.57 10.71
C LEU A 132 -17.50 3.02 12.14
N GLN A 133 -16.71 2.00 12.47
CA GLN A 133 -16.70 1.39 13.80
C GLN A 133 -16.35 2.38 14.91
N ASN A 134 -15.50 3.36 14.63
CA ASN A 134 -15.15 4.39 15.62
C ASN A 134 -16.33 5.34 15.87
N TYR A 135 -17.03 5.78 14.82
CA TYR A 135 -18.24 6.61 14.94
C TYR A 135 -19.35 5.86 15.67
N PHE A 136 -19.56 4.58 15.35
CA PHE A 136 -20.53 3.75 16.02
C PHE A 136 -20.17 3.49 17.50
N ASN A 137 -18.87 3.33 17.82
CA ASN A 137 -18.42 3.28 19.22
C ASN A 137 -18.77 4.56 19.97
N ASP A 138 -18.54 5.74 19.36
CA ASP A 138 -18.84 7.04 19.95
C ASP A 138 -20.35 7.23 20.18
N MET A 139 -21.19 6.63 19.32
CA MET A 139 -22.66 6.61 19.48
C MET A 139 -23.15 5.55 20.47
N GLY A 140 -22.26 4.84 21.15
CA GLY A 140 -22.60 3.85 22.18
C GLY A 140 -22.95 2.46 21.66
N TYR A 141 -22.67 2.15 20.39
CA TYR A 141 -22.88 0.81 19.83
C TYR A 141 -21.84 -0.19 20.33
N THR A 142 -22.21 -1.45 20.41
CA THR A 142 -21.27 -2.56 20.45
C THR A 142 -20.85 -2.88 19.02
N THR A 143 -19.56 -2.71 18.72
CA THR A 143 -19.02 -2.94 17.37
C THR A 143 -18.32 -4.29 17.29
N SER A 144 -18.60 -5.06 16.25
CA SER A 144 -18.05 -6.40 16.08
C SER A 144 -17.56 -6.63 14.65
N PHE A 145 -16.38 -7.23 14.53
CA PHE A 145 -15.83 -7.74 13.28
C PHE A 145 -15.88 -9.26 13.27
N LEU A 146 -16.50 -9.84 12.25
CA LEU A 146 -16.59 -11.29 12.09
C LEU A 146 -16.15 -11.70 10.69
N SER A 147 -15.27 -12.70 10.58
CA SER A 147 -14.79 -13.14 9.26
C SER A 147 -14.64 -14.65 9.18
N THR A 148 -14.89 -15.21 8.00
CA THR A 148 -14.54 -16.61 7.66
C THR A 148 -13.11 -16.74 7.14
N LYS A 149 -12.40 -15.66 6.85
CA LYS A 149 -11.06 -15.68 6.30
C LYS A 149 -10.02 -15.48 7.41
N GLY A 150 -9.07 -16.41 7.52
CA GLY A 150 -8.12 -16.48 8.64
C GLY A 150 -6.87 -15.59 8.54
N LYS A 151 -6.62 -14.92 7.42
CA LYS A 151 -5.48 -14.02 7.26
C LYS A 151 -5.89 -12.76 6.52
N TYR A 152 -5.88 -11.65 7.24
CA TYR A 152 -5.90 -10.29 6.71
C TYR A 152 -4.51 -9.69 6.87
N TYR A 153 -4.11 -8.85 5.94
CA TYR A 153 -2.96 -7.96 6.14
C TYR A 153 -3.31 -6.89 7.18
N LEU A 154 -4.58 -6.45 7.22
CA LEU A 154 -5.11 -5.61 8.29
C LEU A 154 -5.35 -6.47 9.53
N ASP A 155 -4.69 -6.11 10.62
CA ASP A 155 -4.96 -6.70 11.92
C ASP A 155 -6.33 -6.23 12.42
N SER A 156 -7.34 -7.09 12.30
CA SER A 156 -8.73 -6.75 12.68
C SER A 156 -8.88 -6.31 14.13
N THR A 157 -7.96 -6.72 15.03
CA THR A 157 -7.95 -6.29 16.44
C THR A 157 -7.54 -4.82 16.58
N LYS A 158 -6.82 -4.27 15.60
CA LYS A 158 -6.36 -2.87 15.58
C LYS A 158 -7.30 -1.94 14.83
N LEU A 159 -8.32 -2.46 14.12
CA LEU A 159 -9.30 -1.64 13.42
C LEU A 159 -10.22 -0.83 14.36
N GLY A 160 -10.17 -1.06 15.66
CA GLY A 160 -10.97 -0.32 16.65
C GLY A 160 -12.37 -0.89 16.91
N PHE A 161 -12.65 -2.12 16.47
CA PHE A 161 -13.83 -2.87 16.90
C PHE A 161 -13.70 -3.32 18.36
N LYS A 162 -14.80 -3.31 19.10
CA LYS A 162 -14.84 -3.83 20.48
C LYS A 162 -14.66 -5.36 20.51
N ASN A 163 -15.18 -6.03 19.50
CA ASN A 163 -15.06 -7.49 19.34
C ASN A 163 -14.52 -7.82 17.95
N SER A 164 -13.59 -8.77 17.87
CA SER A 164 -13.07 -9.28 16.59
C SER A 164 -12.89 -10.78 16.65
N LYS A 165 -13.43 -11.50 15.67
CA LYS A 165 -13.36 -12.95 15.63
C LYS A 165 -13.24 -13.48 14.20
N VAL A 166 -12.39 -14.48 14.03
CA VAL A 166 -12.32 -15.28 12.81
C VAL A 166 -12.88 -16.67 13.12
N VAL A 167 -13.77 -17.16 12.26
CA VAL A 167 -14.48 -18.44 12.46
C VAL A 167 -14.43 -19.29 11.19
N LYS A 168 -14.68 -20.58 11.34
CA LYS A 168 -14.91 -21.47 10.18
C LYS A 168 -16.24 -21.12 9.51
N GLU A 169 -16.35 -21.39 8.23
CA GLU A 169 -17.56 -21.13 7.47
C GLU A 169 -18.82 -21.75 8.09
N ASP A 170 -18.74 -23.00 8.51
CA ASP A 170 -19.86 -23.72 9.13
C ASP A 170 -20.38 -23.06 10.42
N SER A 171 -19.52 -22.35 11.14
CA SER A 171 -19.86 -21.65 12.40
C SER A 171 -20.26 -20.19 12.18
N PHE A 172 -20.09 -19.64 10.97
CA PHE A 172 -20.24 -18.22 10.71
C PHE A 172 -21.65 -17.71 11.00
N LYS A 173 -22.65 -18.42 10.51
CA LYS A 173 -24.07 -18.08 10.73
C LYS A 173 -24.42 -18.02 12.22
N ASP A 174 -24.02 -19.05 12.97
CA ASP A 174 -24.37 -19.16 14.39
C ASP A 174 -23.68 -18.10 15.23
N GLU A 175 -22.40 -17.79 14.94
CA GLU A 175 -21.69 -16.71 15.61
C GLU A 175 -22.27 -15.34 15.24
N LEU A 176 -22.70 -15.14 14.00
CA LEU A 176 -23.36 -13.90 13.59
C LEU A 176 -24.70 -13.72 14.32
N ILE A 177 -25.52 -14.78 14.41
CA ILE A 177 -26.76 -14.77 15.18
C ILE A 177 -26.50 -14.46 16.65
N LYS A 178 -25.46 -15.03 17.25
CA LYS A 178 -25.06 -14.76 18.64
C LYS A 178 -24.69 -13.29 18.85
N LEU A 179 -23.94 -12.68 17.93
CA LEU A 179 -23.61 -11.26 17.98
C LEU A 179 -24.87 -10.39 17.88
N GLY A 180 -25.81 -10.73 16.98
CA GLY A 180 -27.05 -10.00 16.82
C GLY A 180 -27.98 -10.04 18.04
N LYS A 181 -27.88 -11.08 18.87
CA LYS A 181 -28.64 -11.27 20.11
C LYS A 181 -27.98 -10.67 21.36
N SER A 182 -26.83 -10.01 21.23
CA SER A 182 -26.05 -9.53 22.39
C SER A 182 -26.67 -8.38 23.18
N GLY A 183 -27.83 -7.90 22.77
CA GLY A 183 -28.54 -6.79 23.42
C GLY A 183 -27.92 -5.40 23.13
N GLY A 184 -28.72 -4.33 23.30
CA GLY A 184 -28.27 -2.97 23.00
C GLY A 184 -28.19 -2.67 21.50
N LYS A 185 -27.51 -1.55 21.18
CA LYS A 185 -27.27 -1.15 19.79
C LYS A 185 -26.02 -1.85 19.27
N ASN A 186 -26.11 -2.49 18.10
CA ASN A 186 -25.02 -3.25 17.50
C ASN A 186 -24.69 -2.73 16.10
N PHE A 187 -23.40 -2.60 15.83
CA PHE A 187 -22.84 -2.51 14.49
C PHE A 187 -21.93 -3.70 14.23
N ILE A 188 -22.26 -4.51 13.25
CA ILE A 188 -21.49 -5.69 12.88
C ILE A 188 -20.99 -5.50 11.45
N TYR A 189 -19.67 -5.59 11.25
CA TYR A 189 -19.05 -5.73 9.94
C TYR A 189 -18.59 -7.17 9.80
N SER A 190 -19.11 -7.85 8.80
CA SER A 190 -18.78 -9.27 8.61
C SER A 190 -18.27 -9.53 7.19
N VAL A 191 -17.28 -10.41 7.07
CA VAL A 191 -16.72 -10.85 5.79
C VAL A 191 -17.01 -12.33 5.61
N TYR A 192 -17.84 -12.61 4.60
CA TYR A 192 -18.25 -13.95 4.23
C TYR A 192 -17.58 -14.36 2.93
N SER A 193 -16.65 -15.31 3.00
CA SER A 193 -15.93 -15.79 1.81
C SER A 193 -16.50 -17.13 1.34
N LYS A 194 -16.99 -17.10 0.10
CA LYS A 194 -17.43 -18.27 -0.68
C LYS A 194 -16.70 -18.30 -2.04
N ARG A 195 -15.46 -17.85 -2.03
CA ARG A 195 -14.64 -17.81 -3.24
C ARG A 195 -14.48 -19.20 -3.85
N GLY A 196 -14.73 -19.32 -5.15
CA GLY A 196 -14.66 -20.58 -5.87
C GLY A 196 -15.93 -21.44 -5.85
N SER A 197 -17.00 -21.02 -5.14
CA SER A 197 -18.31 -21.66 -5.29
C SER A 197 -18.97 -21.27 -6.61
N ASP A 198 -19.82 -22.13 -7.14
CA ASP A 198 -20.70 -21.80 -8.27
C ASP A 198 -21.81 -20.82 -7.86
N ASN A 199 -22.48 -20.22 -8.87
CA ASN A 199 -23.54 -19.20 -8.67
C ASN A 199 -24.71 -19.76 -7.85
N LYS A 200 -25.15 -20.98 -8.11
CA LYS A 200 -26.25 -21.64 -7.42
C LYS A 200 -25.94 -21.86 -5.94
N THR A 201 -24.74 -22.33 -5.64
CA THR A 201 -24.26 -22.56 -4.26
C THR A 201 -24.16 -21.25 -3.48
N LEU A 202 -23.58 -20.21 -4.06
CA LEU A 202 -23.48 -18.90 -3.40
C LEU A 202 -24.87 -18.29 -3.18
N ASN A 203 -25.73 -18.35 -4.18
CA ASN A 203 -27.11 -17.85 -4.11
C ASN A 203 -27.89 -18.50 -2.97
N ALA A 204 -27.87 -19.86 -2.91
CA ALA A 204 -28.54 -20.61 -1.86
C ALA A 204 -27.96 -20.33 -0.46
N SER A 205 -26.64 -20.17 -0.36
CA SER A 205 -25.97 -19.86 0.90
C SER A 205 -26.34 -18.47 1.41
N LEU A 206 -26.36 -17.46 0.55
CA LEU A 206 -26.77 -16.09 0.91
C LEU A 206 -28.26 -16.03 1.29
N LYS A 207 -29.13 -16.67 0.51
CA LYS A 207 -30.56 -16.77 0.84
C LYS A 207 -30.76 -17.39 2.23
N ASN A 208 -30.20 -18.56 2.46
CA ASN A 208 -30.31 -19.25 3.76
C ASN A 208 -29.74 -18.39 4.91
N LEU A 209 -28.61 -17.73 4.70
CA LEU A 209 -28.00 -16.86 5.71
C LEU A 209 -28.96 -15.71 6.06
N ILE A 210 -29.44 -14.93 5.08
CA ILE A 210 -30.29 -13.76 5.32
C ILE A 210 -31.63 -14.19 5.96
N GLU A 211 -32.29 -15.23 5.45
CA GLU A 211 -33.53 -15.76 6.03
C GLU A 211 -33.32 -16.23 7.48
N SER A 212 -32.25 -16.94 7.75
CA SER A 212 -31.90 -17.39 9.10
C SER A 212 -31.62 -16.22 10.05
N LEU A 213 -30.93 -15.18 9.59
CA LEU A 213 -30.67 -13.97 10.37
C LEU A 213 -31.99 -13.26 10.71
N ARG A 214 -32.87 -13.03 9.73
CA ARG A 214 -34.18 -12.39 9.95
C ARG A 214 -35.03 -13.17 10.95
N ALA A 215 -35.00 -14.50 10.91
CA ALA A 215 -35.72 -15.37 11.85
C ALA A 215 -35.11 -15.41 13.26
N ASN A 216 -33.84 -14.99 13.45
CA ASN A 216 -33.09 -15.22 14.68
C ASN A 216 -32.49 -13.94 15.28
N GLY A 217 -33.21 -12.82 15.29
CA GLY A 217 -32.83 -11.62 16.01
C GLY A 217 -32.31 -10.47 15.16
N PHE A 218 -32.36 -10.60 13.83
CA PHE A 218 -32.02 -9.54 12.90
C PHE A 218 -33.26 -8.89 12.22
N SER A 219 -34.45 -9.04 12.79
CA SER A 219 -35.67 -8.43 12.25
C SER A 219 -35.57 -6.90 12.21
N ASP A 220 -34.91 -6.30 13.21
CA ASP A 220 -34.73 -4.82 13.34
C ASP A 220 -33.37 -4.33 12.85
N TYR A 221 -32.57 -5.20 12.22
CA TYR A 221 -31.29 -4.80 11.64
C TYR A 221 -31.49 -4.25 10.23
N GLU A 222 -30.84 -3.15 9.97
CA GLU A 222 -30.50 -2.73 8.62
C GLU A 222 -29.36 -3.61 8.13
N ILE A 223 -29.51 -4.26 6.98
CA ILE A 223 -28.50 -5.17 6.43
C ILE A 223 -28.01 -4.60 5.11
N VAL A 224 -26.72 -4.40 5.01
CA VAL A 224 -26.06 -3.99 3.77
C VAL A 224 -25.24 -5.17 3.25
N ILE A 225 -25.54 -5.64 2.04
CA ILE A 225 -24.75 -6.63 1.34
C ILE A 225 -23.86 -5.88 0.34
N VAL A 226 -22.55 -6.14 0.37
CA VAL A 226 -21.60 -5.52 -0.56
C VAL A 226 -20.64 -6.56 -1.09
N GLY A 227 -20.42 -6.58 -2.41
CA GLY A 227 -19.36 -7.38 -3.02
C GLY A 227 -17.99 -6.78 -2.70
N THR A 228 -17.00 -7.61 -2.44
CA THR A 228 -15.67 -7.14 -2.01
C THR A 228 -14.54 -7.59 -2.89
N ASN A 229 -14.81 -8.44 -3.86
CA ASN A 229 -13.78 -8.96 -4.74
C ASN A 229 -14.41 -9.36 -6.07
N SER A 230 -13.76 -9.01 -7.15
CA SER A 230 -14.12 -9.40 -8.50
C SER A 230 -13.48 -10.73 -8.88
N GLN A 231 -13.86 -11.26 -10.02
CA GLN A 231 -13.17 -12.40 -10.61
C GLN A 231 -11.79 -11.92 -11.09
N ALA A 232 -10.70 -12.50 -10.55
CA ALA A 232 -9.36 -12.29 -11.07
C ALA A 232 -9.30 -12.83 -12.50
N THR A 233 -9.51 -11.97 -13.47
CA THR A 233 -9.03 -12.22 -14.83
C THR A 233 -7.60 -11.70 -14.86
N LYS A 234 -6.65 -12.51 -15.31
CA LYS A 234 -5.33 -12.02 -15.69
C LYS A 234 -5.54 -11.07 -16.86
N ALA A 235 -5.55 -9.78 -16.57
CA ALA A 235 -5.81 -8.76 -17.56
C ALA A 235 -4.52 -8.45 -18.29
N GLU A 236 -4.35 -9.00 -19.47
CA GLU A 236 -3.28 -8.58 -20.40
C GLU A 236 -3.65 -7.31 -21.18
N ASN A 237 -4.94 -6.93 -21.23
CA ASN A 237 -5.40 -5.73 -21.95
C ASN A 237 -6.73 -5.24 -21.37
N TYR A 238 -6.68 -4.15 -20.60
CA TYR A 238 -7.89 -3.47 -20.13
C TYR A 238 -8.62 -2.81 -21.30
N ASN A 239 -9.75 -3.38 -21.63
CA ASN A 239 -10.78 -2.70 -22.42
C ASN A 239 -12.03 -2.51 -21.54
N LEU A 240 -13.06 -1.83 -22.06
CA LEU A 240 -14.30 -1.52 -21.33
C LEU A 240 -14.97 -2.73 -20.65
N LYS A 241 -14.74 -3.96 -21.16
CA LYS A 241 -15.27 -5.21 -20.59
C LYS A 241 -14.68 -5.57 -19.23
N GLU A 242 -13.61 -4.92 -18.84
CA GLU A 242 -12.90 -5.23 -17.59
C GLU A 242 -13.28 -4.29 -16.44
N LEU A 243 -13.91 -3.15 -16.72
CA LEU A 243 -14.66 -2.43 -15.70
C LEU A 243 -15.73 -3.35 -15.07
N ASP A 244 -16.33 -4.23 -15.87
CA ASP A 244 -17.26 -5.25 -15.39
C ASP A 244 -16.64 -6.16 -14.32
N ALA A 245 -15.33 -6.37 -14.35
CA ALA A 245 -14.64 -7.18 -13.35
C ALA A 245 -14.55 -6.52 -11.97
N THR A 246 -14.66 -5.19 -11.89
CA THR A 246 -14.70 -4.44 -10.63
C THR A 246 -16.11 -4.06 -10.21
N ASN A 247 -17.13 -4.36 -11.03
CA ASN A 247 -18.52 -4.09 -10.72
C ASN A 247 -19.07 -5.10 -9.69
N VAL A 248 -19.55 -4.58 -8.57
CA VAL A 248 -20.09 -5.34 -7.43
C VAL A 248 -21.42 -4.76 -6.98
N PRO A 249 -22.36 -5.56 -6.49
CA PRO A 249 -23.60 -5.01 -5.96
C PRO A 249 -23.41 -4.36 -4.60
N ILE A 250 -24.15 -3.26 -4.35
CA ILE A 250 -24.41 -2.72 -3.01
C ILE A 250 -25.91 -2.79 -2.78
N ILE A 251 -26.35 -3.51 -1.76
CA ILE A 251 -27.78 -3.81 -1.52
C ILE A 251 -28.12 -3.46 -0.08
N PHE A 252 -29.09 -2.57 0.11
CA PHE A 252 -29.63 -2.22 1.43
C PHE A 252 -30.96 -2.94 1.65
N LEU A 253 -30.98 -3.92 2.56
CA LEU A 253 -32.19 -4.60 3.01
C LEU A 253 -32.79 -3.84 4.18
N SER A 254 -33.58 -2.82 3.89
CA SER A 254 -34.16 -1.88 4.85
C SER A 254 -35.65 -1.70 4.58
N ASN A 255 -36.44 -1.53 5.66
CA ASN A 255 -37.82 -1.10 5.56
C ASN A 255 -38.00 0.43 5.67
N LYS A 256 -36.91 1.16 5.77
CA LYS A 256 -36.83 2.61 5.88
C LYS A 256 -36.39 3.28 4.58
N LEU A 257 -35.72 2.54 3.73
CA LEU A 257 -35.23 3.01 2.44
C LEU A 257 -36.19 2.53 1.33
N GLU A 258 -36.34 3.32 0.31
CA GLU A 258 -37.17 2.96 -0.86
C GLU A 258 -36.56 1.75 -1.58
N SER A 259 -37.43 0.77 -1.90
CA SER A 259 -36.99 -0.36 -2.75
C SER A 259 -36.89 0.11 -4.19
N LYS A 260 -35.69 0.19 -4.71
CA LYS A 260 -35.39 0.70 -6.04
C LYS A 260 -34.07 0.18 -6.55
N ASN A 261 -33.99 -0.18 -7.83
CA ASN A 261 -32.72 -0.38 -8.52
C ASN A 261 -32.17 0.97 -8.98
N ILE A 262 -30.93 1.29 -8.61
CA ILE A 262 -30.20 2.50 -8.97
C ILE A 262 -29.14 2.12 -10.00
N GLU A 263 -29.22 2.73 -11.16
CA GLU A 263 -28.28 2.52 -12.29
C GLU A 263 -27.18 3.60 -12.34
N ASP A 264 -27.13 4.50 -11.35
CA ASP A 264 -26.09 5.51 -11.25
C ASP A 264 -24.76 4.85 -10.92
N THR A 265 -23.68 5.31 -11.56
CA THR A 265 -22.32 4.83 -11.30
C THR A 265 -21.83 5.35 -9.96
N VAL A 266 -21.57 4.42 -9.06
CA VAL A 266 -21.10 4.68 -7.68
C VAL A 266 -19.89 3.80 -7.35
N SER A 267 -19.29 4.02 -6.19
CA SER A 267 -18.15 3.23 -5.75
C SER A 267 -18.32 2.73 -4.32
N THR A 268 -17.66 1.63 -3.99
CA THR A 268 -17.66 1.09 -2.63
C THR A 268 -17.03 2.05 -1.60
N ILE A 269 -16.22 3.02 -2.03
CA ILE A 269 -15.69 4.09 -1.18
C ILE A 269 -16.79 5.00 -0.61
N ASP A 270 -17.94 5.07 -1.29
CA ASP A 270 -19.07 5.92 -0.95
C ASP A 270 -19.90 5.34 0.21
N LEU A 271 -19.67 4.08 0.56
CA LEU A 271 -20.47 3.38 1.57
C LEU A 271 -20.35 4.03 2.95
N MET A 272 -19.15 4.44 3.36
CA MET A 272 -18.97 5.11 4.64
C MET A 272 -19.74 6.42 4.73
N ALA A 273 -19.62 7.29 3.73
CA ALA A 273 -20.32 8.58 3.69
C ALA A 273 -21.84 8.39 3.75
N THR A 274 -22.33 7.43 2.97
CA THR A 274 -23.77 7.10 2.91
C THR A 274 -24.31 6.61 4.25
N ILE A 275 -23.61 5.67 4.89
CA ILE A 275 -24.02 5.15 6.20
C ILE A 275 -24.00 6.25 7.26
N LEU A 276 -22.94 7.07 7.30
CA LEU A 276 -22.87 8.19 8.24
C LEU A 276 -24.05 9.17 8.05
N ASN A 277 -24.41 9.50 6.80
CA ASN A 277 -25.59 10.33 6.52
C ASN A 277 -26.88 9.67 7.00
N TYR A 278 -27.10 8.38 6.71
CA TYR A 278 -28.29 7.65 7.15
C TYR A 278 -28.41 7.58 8.67
N TYR A 279 -27.30 7.64 9.40
CA TYR A 279 -27.29 7.68 10.87
C TYR A 279 -27.26 9.12 11.44
N GLY A 280 -27.22 10.15 10.58
CA GLY A 280 -27.22 11.56 10.97
C GLY A 280 -25.90 12.00 11.61
N VAL A 281 -24.79 11.42 11.21
CA VAL A 281 -23.45 11.66 11.74
C VAL A 281 -22.61 12.38 10.68
N SER A 282 -22.04 13.53 11.04
CA SER A 282 -21.06 14.21 10.21
C SER A 282 -19.67 13.64 10.44
N SER A 283 -18.93 13.39 9.35
CA SER A 283 -17.53 12.96 9.46
C SER A 283 -16.66 14.10 9.97
N THR A 284 -15.82 13.80 10.96
CA THR A 284 -14.81 14.74 11.49
C THR A 284 -13.41 14.45 10.94
N TYR A 285 -13.30 13.48 10.06
CA TYR A 285 -12.04 13.04 9.44
C TYR A 285 -12.16 13.01 7.93
N PRO A 286 -11.08 13.25 7.20
CA PRO A 286 -11.09 13.16 5.74
C PRO A 286 -11.55 11.78 5.27
N GLN A 287 -12.43 11.78 4.31
CA GLN A 287 -12.89 10.63 3.54
C GLN A 287 -13.07 11.07 2.09
N TYR A 288 -12.92 10.17 1.15
CA TYR A 288 -12.99 10.48 -0.29
C TYR A 288 -14.22 9.90 -0.98
N GLY A 289 -15.02 9.14 -0.22
CA GLY A 289 -16.33 8.70 -0.69
C GLY A 289 -17.34 9.84 -0.66
N GLU A 290 -18.25 9.82 -1.62
CA GLU A 290 -19.39 10.69 -1.70
C GLU A 290 -20.66 9.95 -1.23
N TYR A 291 -21.75 10.68 -1.14
CA TYR A 291 -23.04 10.09 -0.82
C TYR A 291 -23.60 9.34 -2.05
N LEU A 292 -23.86 8.05 -1.94
CA LEU A 292 -24.29 7.18 -3.04
C LEU A 292 -25.49 7.74 -3.83
N TYR A 293 -26.41 8.39 -3.13
CA TYR A 293 -27.65 8.89 -3.73
C TYR A 293 -27.49 10.18 -4.54
N ASN A 294 -26.42 10.91 -4.37
CA ASN A 294 -26.19 12.20 -5.04
C ASN A 294 -24.68 12.41 -5.30
N ARG A 295 -24.09 11.45 -5.99
CA ARG A 295 -22.68 11.54 -6.37
C ARG A 295 -22.50 12.63 -7.43
N LYS A 296 -21.51 13.49 -7.23
CA LYS A 296 -21.24 14.65 -8.09
C LYS A 296 -20.06 14.44 -9.04
N PHE A 297 -19.15 13.53 -8.70
CA PHE A 297 -17.92 13.34 -9.45
C PHE A 297 -17.77 11.89 -9.94
N PRO A 298 -17.07 11.68 -11.05
CA PRO A 298 -16.71 10.34 -11.52
C PRO A 298 -15.99 9.53 -10.45
N ILE A 299 -16.14 8.22 -10.51
CA ILE A 299 -15.40 7.29 -9.65
C ILE A 299 -13.97 7.08 -10.18
N THR A 300 -13.07 6.72 -9.29
CA THR A 300 -11.71 6.31 -9.62
C THR A 300 -11.50 4.84 -9.24
N ILE A 301 -10.96 4.07 -10.18
CA ILE A 301 -10.56 2.67 -9.98
C ILE A 301 -9.05 2.61 -10.20
N MET A 302 -8.32 2.18 -9.19
CA MET A 302 -6.87 2.03 -9.25
C MET A 302 -6.54 0.60 -9.69
N ASP A 303 -5.86 0.45 -10.81
CA ASP A 303 -5.36 -0.85 -11.28
C ASP A 303 -3.92 -1.09 -10.81
N SER A 304 -3.11 -0.06 -10.97
CA SER A 304 -1.73 -0.04 -10.50
C SER A 304 -1.33 1.39 -10.18
N ASP A 305 -0.13 1.59 -9.69
CA ASP A 305 0.42 2.93 -9.52
C ASP A 305 0.53 3.70 -10.85
N LYS A 306 0.56 2.96 -11.95
CA LYS A 306 0.76 3.49 -13.29
C LYS A 306 -0.52 3.58 -14.11
N LEU A 307 -1.64 3.03 -13.62
CA LEU A 307 -2.89 2.94 -14.37
C LEU A 307 -4.10 3.18 -13.47
N ARG A 308 -4.91 4.13 -13.88
CA ARG A 308 -6.19 4.47 -13.23
C ARG A 308 -7.28 4.60 -14.27
N TYR A 309 -8.48 4.22 -13.89
CA TYR A 309 -9.70 4.43 -14.67
C TYR A 309 -10.59 5.41 -13.94
N ILE A 310 -11.12 6.39 -14.68
CA ILE A 310 -12.05 7.40 -14.16
C ILE A 310 -13.30 7.30 -15.00
N THR A 311 -14.47 7.12 -14.37
CA THR A 311 -15.73 6.95 -15.08
C THR A 311 -16.93 7.45 -14.26
N ASP A 312 -17.95 7.93 -14.96
CA ASP A 312 -19.28 8.20 -14.42
C ASP A 312 -20.36 7.27 -15.04
N GLY A 313 -19.93 6.24 -15.78
CA GLY A 313 -20.80 5.32 -16.49
C GLY A 313 -21.12 5.74 -17.92
N SER A 314 -20.84 6.98 -18.33
CA SER A 314 -20.99 7.44 -19.72
C SER A 314 -19.68 7.44 -20.49
N PHE A 315 -18.58 7.70 -19.82
CA PHE A 315 -17.22 7.66 -20.37
C PHE A 315 -16.30 6.85 -19.48
N VAL A 316 -15.15 6.48 -20.03
CA VAL A 316 -13.99 6.00 -19.26
C VAL A 316 -12.74 6.75 -19.71
N THR A 317 -12.01 7.31 -18.75
CA THR A 317 -10.68 7.88 -18.98
C THR A 317 -9.64 6.93 -18.42
N GLU A 318 -8.80 6.41 -19.29
CA GLU A 318 -7.63 5.62 -18.95
C GLU A 318 -6.43 6.56 -18.78
N VAL A 319 -5.86 6.63 -17.59
CA VAL A 319 -4.71 7.46 -17.27
C VAL A 319 -3.52 6.55 -16.99
N ARG A 320 -2.55 6.56 -17.90
CA ARG A 320 -1.30 5.79 -17.80
C ARG A 320 -0.16 6.71 -17.45
N GLU A 321 0.65 6.31 -16.49
CA GLU A 321 1.92 6.96 -16.09
C GLU A 321 1.87 8.50 -16.05
N ASN A 322 2.05 9.08 -14.88
CA ASN A 322 2.07 10.53 -14.66
C ASN A 322 0.74 11.24 -15.01
N ILE A 323 0.49 12.37 -14.38
CA ILE A 323 -0.71 13.20 -14.58
C ILE A 323 -0.66 13.89 -15.96
N SER A 324 -0.40 13.20 -17.02
CA SER A 324 -0.37 13.82 -18.35
C SER A 324 -1.70 13.60 -19.06
N VAL A 325 -2.48 14.68 -19.16
CA VAL A 325 -3.73 14.68 -19.93
C VAL A 325 -3.47 14.23 -21.37
N SER A 326 -2.34 14.66 -21.97
CA SER A 326 -1.98 14.29 -23.34
C SER A 326 -1.66 12.80 -23.55
N LYS A 327 -1.34 12.07 -22.48
CA LYS A 327 -1.10 10.61 -22.49
C LYS A 327 -2.30 9.80 -22.03
N SER A 328 -3.40 10.44 -21.66
CA SER A 328 -4.64 9.80 -21.25
C SER A 328 -5.54 9.57 -22.46
N LYS A 329 -6.37 8.55 -22.37
CA LYS A 329 -7.34 8.19 -23.40
C LYS A 329 -8.73 8.20 -22.81
N THR A 330 -9.63 9.00 -23.38
CA THR A 330 -11.05 9.02 -22.97
C THR A 330 -11.91 8.41 -24.07
N THR A 331 -12.81 7.51 -23.68
CA THR A 331 -13.70 6.78 -24.58
C THR A 331 -15.15 6.89 -24.09
N ASP A 332 -16.06 7.16 -24.98
CA ASP A 332 -17.51 7.06 -24.73
C ASP A 332 -17.90 5.59 -24.63
N ILE A 333 -18.57 5.21 -23.53
CA ILE A 333 -18.86 3.79 -23.24
C ILE A 333 -19.87 3.21 -24.22
N LYS A 334 -20.85 4.01 -24.69
CA LYS A 334 -21.92 3.53 -25.57
C LYS A 334 -21.46 3.36 -27.01
N SER A 335 -20.69 4.31 -27.51
CA SER A 335 -20.27 4.34 -28.93
C SER A 335 -18.89 3.78 -29.17
N ASP A 336 -18.12 3.49 -28.12
CA ASP A 336 -16.70 3.11 -28.17
C ASP A 336 -15.83 4.11 -28.97
N SER A 337 -16.28 5.36 -29.02
CA SER A 337 -15.59 6.44 -29.74
C SER A 337 -14.65 7.22 -28.83
N LEU A 338 -13.53 7.72 -29.40
CA LEU A 338 -12.61 8.57 -28.67
C LEU A 338 -13.21 9.96 -28.44
N LEU A 339 -13.10 10.44 -27.21
CA LEU A 339 -13.48 11.78 -26.78
C LEU A 339 -12.22 12.63 -26.54
N SER A 340 -12.39 13.96 -26.57
CA SER A 340 -11.32 14.87 -26.19
C SER A 340 -11.02 14.76 -24.70
N THR A 341 -9.85 14.26 -24.34
CA THR A 341 -9.42 14.10 -22.94
C THR A 341 -9.30 15.45 -22.20
N ASP A 342 -9.05 16.54 -22.90
CA ASP A 342 -8.98 17.87 -22.31
C ASP A 342 -10.29 18.27 -21.59
N SER A 343 -11.42 17.80 -22.09
CA SER A 343 -12.73 18.04 -21.45
C SER A 343 -12.89 17.34 -20.09
N TYR A 344 -12.03 16.37 -19.79
CA TYR A 344 -12.07 15.54 -18.58
C TYR A 344 -10.87 15.77 -17.64
N LYS A 345 -10.03 16.75 -17.96
CA LYS A 345 -8.79 17.02 -17.21
C LYS A 345 -9.03 17.28 -15.71
N ASP A 346 -10.13 17.96 -15.37
CA ASP A 346 -10.47 18.26 -13.98
C ASP A 346 -10.78 17.00 -13.18
N PHE A 347 -11.41 16.00 -13.79
CA PHE A 347 -11.65 14.70 -13.18
C PHE A 347 -10.36 13.89 -13.02
N ILE A 348 -9.43 14.01 -13.98
CA ILE A 348 -8.11 13.41 -13.89
C ILE A 348 -7.36 14.00 -12.69
N TYR A 349 -7.33 15.32 -12.55
CA TYR A 349 -6.68 15.98 -11.42
C TYR A 349 -7.30 15.61 -10.09
N LYS A 350 -8.65 15.65 -9.99
CA LYS A 350 -9.34 15.25 -8.77
C LYS A 350 -9.01 13.82 -8.37
N SER A 351 -9.00 12.90 -9.33
CA SER A 351 -8.66 11.49 -9.06
C SER A 351 -7.27 11.35 -8.44
N PHE A 352 -6.27 12.07 -8.96
CA PHE A 352 -4.92 12.06 -8.39
C PHE A 352 -4.88 12.69 -7.01
N ILE A 353 -5.54 13.85 -6.82
CA ILE A 353 -5.60 14.52 -5.52
C ILE A 353 -6.18 13.58 -4.47
N ASP A 354 -7.33 12.97 -4.75
CA ASP A 354 -8.03 12.12 -3.80
C ASP A 354 -7.20 10.87 -3.42
N THR A 355 -6.58 10.23 -4.42
CA THR A 355 -5.76 9.04 -4.18
C THR A 355 -4.47 9.35 -3.44
N ASP A 356 -3.78 10.44 -3.80
CA ASP A 356 -2.52 10.84 -3.16
C ASP A 356 -2.75 11.35 -1.73
N MET A 357 -3.84 12.08 -1.50
CA MET A 357 -4.23 12.52 -0.15
C MET A 357 -4.63 11.33 0.73
N SER A 358 -5.35 10.37 0.18
CA SER A 358 -5.69 9.11 0.87
C SER A 358 -4.41 8.34 1.23
N GLU A 359 -3.46 8.25 0.32
CA GLU A 359 -2.15 7.67 0.58
C GLU A 359 -1.38 8.44 1.66
N GLY A 360 -1.39 9.76 1.61
CA GLY A 360 -0.78 10.63 2.62
C GLY A 360 -1.33 10.39 4.02
N LEU A 361 -2.66 10.28 4.17
CA LEU A 361 -3.29 9.98 5.46
C LEU A 361 -2.87 8.63 6.03
N THR A 362 -2.83 7.61 5.20
CA THR A 362 -2.41 6.26 5.61
C THR A 362 -0.91 6.20 5.92
N SER A 363 -0.06 6.94 5.18
CA SER A 363 1.38 7.05 5.43
C SER A 363 1.70 7.77 6.73
N LEU A 364 1.00 8.87 7.02
CA LEU A 364 1.17 9.61 8.28
C LEU A 364 0.83 8.75 9.49
N ASN A 365 -0.17 7.89 9.37
CA ASN A 365 -0.51 6.95 10.43
C ASN A 365 0.56 5.88 10.64
N GLN A 366 1.19 5.37 9.59
CA GLN A 366 2.33 4.46 9.71
C GLN A 366 3.52 5.14 10.41
N ASN A 367 3.81 6.40 10.05
CA ASN A 367 4.88 7.16 10.67
C ASN A 367 4.57 7.54 12.13
N LYS A 368 3.30 7.70 12.52
CA LYS A 368 2.90 8.00 13.90
C LYS A 368 3.02 6.81 14.85
N VAL A 369 2.86 5.59 14.39
CA VAL A 369 3.18 4.40 15.19
C VAL A 369 4.66 4.41 15.58
N VAL A 370 5.52 4.94 14.71
CA VAL A 370 6.96 5.15 14.96
C VAL A 370 7.22 6.39 15.84
N TYR A 371 6.34 7.42 15.79
CA TYR A 371 6.60 8.74 16.40
C TYR A 371 5.76 9.08 17.65
N ASN A 372 4.83 8.24 18.10
CA ASN A 372 3.93 8.54 19.23
C ASN A 372 4.61 8.69 20.61
N ASN A 373 5.94 8.67 20.67
CA ASN A 373 6.68 8.96 21.90
C ASN A 373 7.36 10.35 21.94
N ARG A 374 7.05 11.27 21.03
CA ARG A 374 7.60 12.63 21.09
C ARG A 374 6.54 13.68 20.77
N GLY A 375 6.23 14.51 21.77
CA GLY A 375 5.27 15.61 21.72
C GLY A 375 5.70 16.84 20.92
N SER A 376 6.25 16.68 19.72
CA SER A 376 6.42 17.72 18.71
C SER A 376 6.64 17.04 17.36
N VAL A 377 6.04 17.62 16.30
CA VAL A 377 6.35 17.19 14.92
C VAL A 377 7.86 17.36 14.73
N PRO A 378 8.64 16.28 14.63
CA PRO A 378 10.03 16.44 14.30
C PRO A 378 10.09 16.95 12.86
N SER A 379 10.87 18.01 12.60
CA SER A 379 11.51 18.16 11.31
C SER A 379 12.03 16.77 10.92
N ILE A 380 11.71 16.28 9.70
CA ILE A 380 12.28 15.03 9.17
C ILE A 380 13.76 15.09 9.53
N PRO A 381 14.27 14.16 10.36
CA PRO A 381 15.68 14.19 10.66
C PRO A 381 16.38 14.13 9.32
N LYS A 382 17.28 15.06 9.04
CA LYS A 382 18.20 14.93 7.91
C LYS A 382 19.07 13.71 8.21
N TYR A 383 18.63 12.53 7.75
CA TYR A 383 19.39 11.27 7.88
C TYR A 383 20.58 11.26 6.91
N ASN A 384 21.34 12.36 6.88
CA ASN A 384 22.57 12.47 6.08
C ASN A 384 23.75 11.76 6.74
N ASP A 385 23.54 11.08 7.85
CA ASP A 385 24.59 10.46 8.65
C ASP A 385 24.72 8.94 8.47
N GLY A 386 23.96 8.33 7.58
CA GLY A 386 24.02 6.90 7.32
C GLY A 386 23.48 6.03 8.46
N MET A 387 22.59 6.56 9.30
CA MET A 387 22.09 5.82 10.45
C MET A 387 21.15 4.67 10.07
N ILE A 388 20.35 4.80 9.01
CA ILE A 388 19.48 3.73 8.50
C ILE A 388 19.82 3.44 7.05
N ILE A 389 20.10 2.18 6.78
CA ILE A 389 20.36 1.62 5.45
C ILE A 389 19.17 0.72 5.10
N MET A 390 18.46 1.03 4.02
CA MET A 390 17.33 0.22 3.55
C MET A 390 17.84 -1.08 2.92
N HIS A 391 17.57 -2.20 3.57
CA HIS A 391 18.07 -3.52 3.22
C HIS A 391 17.37 -4.05 1.96
N ALA A 392 18.16 -4.44 0.94
CA ALA A 392 17.68 -4.85 -0.38
C ALA A 392 16.66 -3.87 -1.00
N GLY A 393 16.91 -2.55 -0.83
CA GLY A 393 16.03 -1.46 -1.26
C GLY A 393 14.89 -1.14 -0.30
N GLY A 394 14.64 -1.99 0.70
CA GLY A 394 13.56 -1.84 1.69
C GLY A 394 12.30 -2.60 1.34
N PHE A 395 11.40 -2.67 2.32
CA PHE A 395 10.09 -3.34 2.18
C PHE A 395 9.13 -2.52 1.33
N ILE A 396 8.56 -3.14 0.31
CA ILE A 396 7.55 -2.53 -0.56
C ILE A 396 6.44 -3.53 -0.86
N ALA A 397 5.18 -3.09 -0.78
CA ALA A 397 3.98 -3.85 -1.16
C ALA A 397 3.94 -5.31 -0.62
N GLY A 398 4.26 -5.49 0.66
CA GLY A 398 4.25 -6.82 1.28
C GLY A 398 5.52 -7.65 1.05
N VAL A 399 6.52 -7.12 0.35
CA VAL A 399 7.72 -7.85 -0.06
C VAL A 399 8.99 -7.20 0.48
N ASN A 400 9.90 -8.00 0.95
CA ASN A 400 11.28 -7.61 1.28
C ASN A 400 12.28 -8.31 0.37
N TYR A 401 13.51 -7.84 0.31
CA TYR A 401 14.58 -8.35 -0.57
C TYR A 401 14.29 -8.18 -2.05
N SER A 402 13.54 -7.15 -2.42
CA SER A 402 13.12 -6.97 -3.82
C SER A 402 14.26 -6.53 -4.73
N ASN A 403 15.17 -5.69 -4.25
CA ASN A 403 16.20 -5.03 -5.07
C ASN A 403 15.61 -4.28 -6.28
N MET A 404 14.34 -3.86 -6.20
CA MET A 404 13.63 -3.20 -7.29
C MET A 404 13.79 -1.69 -7.22
N LEU A 405 13.77 -1.05 -8.38
CA LEU A 405 13.89 0.41 -8.49
C LEU A 405 12.71 1.11 -7.77
N ASP A 406 11.52 0.52 -7.81
CA ASP A 406 10.34 1.02 -7.11
C ASP A 406 10.56 1.10 -5.59
N ALA A 407 11.21 0.10 -4.98
CA ALA A 407 11.52 0.11 -3.54
C ALA A 407 12.50 1.24 -3.20
N VAL A 408 13.55 1.41 -3.99
CA VAL A 408 14.54 2.48 -3.80
C VAL A 408 13.88 3.85 -3.92
N ARG A 409 13.09 4.09 -4.98
CA ARG A 409 12.33 5.33 -5.19
C ARG A 409 11.36 5.60 -4.05
N TYR A 410 10.60 4.60 -3.65
CA TYR A 410 9.64 4.72 -2.56
C TYR A 410 10.32 5.19 -1.27
N HIS A 411 11.37 4.50 -0.82
CA HIS A 411 12.05 4.84 0.43
C HIS A 411 12.86 6.13 0.33
N TYR A 412 13.41 6.46 -0.85
CA TYR A 412 14.05 7.76 -1.06
C TYR A 412 13.04 8.89 -0.86
N ASN A 413 11.82 8.75 -1.38
CA ASN A 413 10.73 9.71 -1.21
C ASN A 413 10.25 9.81 0.24
N GLN A 414 10.41 8.73 1.04
CA GLN A 414 10.19 8.75 2.48
C GLN A 414 11.36 9.37 3.28
N GLY A 415 12.33 9.98 2.60
CA GLY A 415 13.46 10.64 3.23
C GLY A 415 14.66 9.73 3.51
N ARG A 416 14.64 8.47 3.08
CA ARG A 416 15.80 7.58 3.18
C ARG A 416 16.85 7.96 2.14
N ARG A 417 18.12 7.78 2.51
CA ARG A 417 19.24 8.19 1.65
C ARG A 417 20.26 7.08 1.45
N TYR A 418 20.21 6.03 2.26
CA TYR A 418 21.13 4.90 2.20
C TYR A 418 20.36 3.63 1.88
N PHE A 419 20.79 2.94 0.83
CA PHE A 419 20.17 1.72 0.33
C PHE A 419 21.25 0.64 0.25
N GLU A 420 21.00 -0.50 0.83
CA GLU A 420 21.81 -1.66 0.54
C GLU A 420 21.14 -2.43 -0.59
N LEU A 421 21.95 -2.86 -1.58
CA LEU A 421 21.46 -3.55 -2.76
C LEU A 421 22.36 -4.73 -3.10
N ASP A 422 21.72 -5.86 -3.35
CA ASP A 422 22.37 -7.06 -3.84
C ASP A 422 22.64 -6.94 -5.34
N ILE A 423 23.87 -7.23 -5.76
CA ILE A 423 24.31 -7.12 -7.14
C ILE A 423 24.79 -8.47 -7.63
N GLU A 424 24.14 -8.99 -8.65
CA GLU A 424 24.47 -10.22 -9.34
C GLU A 424 24.97 -9.96 -10.75
N ARG A 425 25.62 -10.96 -11.34
CA ARG A 425 26.13 -10.91 -12.69
C ARG A 425 25.32 -11.83 -13.60
N SER A 426 24.72 -11.26 -14.64
CA SER A 426 24.08 -12.04 -15.72
C SER A 426 25.08 -12.90 -16.49
N THR A 427 24.62 -13.90 -17.23
CA THR A 427 25.48 -14.82 -18.02
C THR A 427 26.26 -14.11 -19.12
N ASP A 428 25.74 -13.01 -19.65
CA ASP A 428 26.40 -12.13 -20.64
C ASP A 428 27.22 -11.01 -19.97
N GLY A 429 27.41 -11.11 -18.65
CA GLY A 429 28.34 -10.29 -17.86
C GLY A 429 27.83 -8.93 -17.47
N ASN A 430 26.54 -8.59 -17.66
CA ASN A 430 25.95 -7.35 -17.16
C ASN A 430 25.64 -7.44 -15.66
N LEU A 431 25.44 -6.30 -15.01
CA LEU A 431 25.13 -6.24 -13.58
C LEU A 431 23.63 -5.98 -13.39
N VAL A 432 22.98 -6.84 -12.62
CA VAL A 432 21.56 -6.78 -12.28
C VAL A 432 21.37 -6.79 -10.78
N LEU A 433 20.27 -6.20 -10.31
CA LEU A 433 19.97 -6.08 -8.89
C LEU A 433 18.97 -7.17 -8.49
N ILE A 434 19.48 -8.20 -7.85
CA ILE A 434 18.72 -9.33 -7.31
C ILE A 434 19.60 -10.03 -6.28
N HIS A 435 18.98 -10.60 -5.24
CA HIS A 435 19.74 -11.28 -4.19
C HIS A 435 20.54 -12.48 -4.73
N ASP A 436 19.92 -13.32 -5.54
CA ASP A 436 20.56 -14.41 -6.28
C ASP A 436 19.60 -14.99 -7.33
N PHE A 437 20.15 -15.74 -8.28
CA PHE A 437 19.39 -16.55 -9.22
C PHE A 437 19.06 -17.97 -8.71
N GLY A 438 19.30 -18.25 -7.44
CA GLY A 438 19.09 -19.54 -6.79
C GLY A 438 17.71 -19.74 -6.16
N GLY A 439 16.81 -18.76 -6.26
CA GLY A 439 15.48 -18.85 -5.65
C GLY A 439 14.71 -17.53 -5.65
N TYR A 440 15.40 -16.40 -5.64
CA TYR A 440 14.75 -15.09 -5.60
C TYR A 440 14.06 -14.73 -6.92
N GLN A 441 14.52 -15.24 -8.08
CA GLN A 441 13.82 -15.08 -9.34
C GLN A 441 12.40 -15.67 -9.31
N SER A 442 12.19 -16.82 -8.67
CA SER A 442 10.85 -17.42 -8.56
C SER A 442 9.95 -16.71 -7.55
N LYS A 443 10.54 -15.96 -6.62
CA LYS A 443 9.81 -15.17 -5.63
C LYS A 443 9.23 -13.88 -6.23
N PHE A 444 9.96 -13.26 -7.15
CA PHE A 444 9.63 -11.95 -7.70
C PHE A 444 9.13 -12.01 -9.15
N PHE A 445 9.43 -13.09 -9.85
CA PHE A 445 9.08 -13.28 -11.25
C PHE A 445 8.45 -14.65 -11.46
N ASN A 446 7.65 -14.81 -12.50
CA ASN A 446 7.06 -16.11 -12.88
C ASN A 446 8.10 -17.05 -13.52
N VAL A 447 9.28 -17.17 -12.91
CA VAL A 447 10.41 -17.97 -13.40
C VAL A 447 10.77 -19.04 -12.39
N THR A 448 10.60 -20.31 -12.74
CA THR A 448 10.90 -21.46 -11.86
C THR A 448 12.27 -22.07 -12.10
N GLU A 449 12.94 -21.69 -13.19
CA GLU A 449 14.25 -22.22 -13.53
C GLU A 449 15.31 -21.67 -12.59
N ASN A 450 16.10 -22.57 -12.01
CA ASN A 450 17.19 -22.23 -11.10
C ASN A 450 18.51 -22.18 -11.88
N LYS A 451 18.72 -21.12 -12.65
CA LYS A 451 19.94 -20.84 -13.43
C LYS A 451 20.18 -19.33 -13.50
N SER A 452 21.38 -18.94 -13.85
CA SER A 452 21.64 -17.53 -14.21
C SER A 452 21.10 -17.23 -15.62
N PHE A 453 20.75 -15.97 -15.86
CA PHE A 453 20.11 -15.48 -17.08
C PHE A 453 20.95 -14.38 -17.72
N THR A 454 20.74 -14.11 -19.01
CA THR A 454 21.24 -12.91 -19.67
C THR A 454 20.49 -11.67 -19.18
N LEU A 455 21.07 -10.48 -19.38
CA LEU A 455 20.38 -9.23 -19.07
C LEU A 455 19.02 -9.13 -19.74
N LYS A 456 18.98 -9.50 -21.04
CA LYS A 456 17.71 -9.45 -21.78
C LYS A 456 16.65 -10.37 -21.18
N GLU A 457 16.99 -11.63 -20.88
CA GLU A 457 16.06 -12.55 -20.22
C GLU A 457 15.59 -12.02 -18.87
N PHE A 458 16.49 -11.44 -18.07
CA PHE A 458 16.14 -10.85 -16.76
C PHE A 458 15.16 -9.68 -16.89
N LEU A 459 15.35 -8.79 -17.87
CA LEU A 459 14.47 -7.64 -18.11
C LEU A 459 13.13 -8.04 -18.74
N ASP A 460 13.09 -9.18 -19.47
CA ASP A 460 11.87 -9.73 -20.04
C ASP A 460 11.00 -10.49 -19.02
N PHE A 461 11.48 -10.72 -17.79
CA PHE A 461 10.71 -11.41 -16.77
C PHE A 461 9.49 -10.60 -16.35
N GLU A 462 8.36 -11.27 -16.28
CA GLU A 462 7.13 -10.68 -15.73
C GLU A 462 7.21 -10.62 -14.20
N SER A 463 7.13 -9.43 -13.63
CA SER A 463 7.12 -9.23 -12.19
C SER A 463 5.79 -9.68 -11.58
N VAL A 464 5.85 -10.58 -10.59
CA VAL A 464 4.67 -11.03 -9.82
C VAL A 464 3.97 -9.89 -9.09
N HIS A 465 4.70 -8.82 -8.79
CA HIS A 465 4.22 -7.66 -8.04
C HIS A 465 4.09 -6.40 -8.90
N GLY A 466 4.35 -6.47 -10.20
CA GLY A 466 4.32 -5.33 -11.11
C GLY A 466 5.47 -4.33 -10.92
N PHE A 467 6.54 -4.68 -10.20
CA PHE A 467 7.70 -3.83 -9.98
C PHE A 467 8.66 -3.85 -11.16
N GLU A 468 9.35 -2.74 -11.37
CA GLU A 468 10.38 -2.61 -12.39
C GLU A 468 11.67 -3.29 -11.94
N GLN A 469 12.18 -4.25 -12.74
CA GLN A 469 13.51 -4.84 -12.55
C GLN A 469 14.56 -3.74 -12.60
N MET A 470 15.59 -3.91 -11.80
CA MET A 470 16.68 -2.94 -11.76
C MET A 470 17.97 -3.55 -12.29
N GLU A 471 18.48 -2.99 -13.37
CA GLU A 471 19.85 -3.20 -13.82
C GLU A 471 20.75 -2.04 -13.37
N MET A 472 22.06 -2.18 -13.58
CA MET A 472 23.02 -1.17 -13.15
C MET A 472 22.78 0.19 -13.80
N GLU A 473 22.31 0.25 -15.04
CA GLU A 473 22.01 1.52 -15.72
C GLU A 473 20.86 2.28 -15.05
N ASN A 474 19.79 1.57 -14.66
CA ASN A 474 18.67 2.17 -13.91
C ASN A 474 19.16 2.75 -12.58
N LEU A 475 20.00 2.01 -11.84
CA LEU A 475 20.58 2.49 -10.58
C LEU A 475 21.46 3.72 -10.80
N VAL A 476 22.32 3.70 -11.82
CA VAL A 476 23.20 4.82 -12.15
C VAL A 476 22.39 6.07 -12.51
N ASN A 477 21.35 5.92 -13.31
CA ASN A 477 20.46 7.03 -13.65
C ASN A 477 19.76 7.59 -12.40
N PHE A 478 19.27 6.72 -11.52
CA PHE A 478 18.72 7.14 -10.23
C PHE A 478 19.74 7.94 -9.41
N LEU A 479 21.00 7.48 -9.30
CA LEU A 479 22.05 8.15 -8.53
C LEU A 479 22.50 9.49 -9.17
N ARG A 480 22.45 9.60 -10.50
CA ARG A 480 22.73 10.86 -11.21
C ARG A 480 21.70 11.94 -10.86
N ASP A 481 20.44 11.54 -10.75
CA ASP A 481 19.34 12.45 -10.43
C ASP A 481 19.25 12.77 -8.93
N HIS A 482 19.79 11.89 -8.07
CA HIS A 482 19.68 11.96 -6.60
C HIS A 482 21.08 11.99 -5.94
N LYS A 483 21.75 13.13 -5.99
CA LYS A 483 23.13 13.28 -5.50
C LYS A 483 23.32 13.05 -4.00
N ASP A 484 22.25 13.03 -3.23
CA ASP A 484 22.23 12.76 -1.80
C ASP A 484 21.82 11.31 -1.46
N ALA A 485 21.63 10.45 -2.47
CA ALA A 485 21.42 9.02 -2.30
C ALA A 485 22.74 8.25 -2.32
N TYR A 486 22.83 7.21 -1.49
CA TYR A 486 24.01 6.36 -1.34
C TYR A 486 23.64 4.90 -1.41
N VAL A 487 24.47 4.09 -2.05
CA VAL A 487 24.27 2.65 -2.19
C VAL A 487 25.37 1.88 -1.51
N VAL A 488 25.00 1.02 -0.56
CA VAL A 488 25.86 0.01 0.03
C VAL A 488 25.73 -1.26 -0.80
N THR A 489 26.82 -1.77 -1.35
CA THR A 489 26.76 -2.94 -2.24
C THR A 489 26.82 -4.24 -1.43
N ASP A 490 25.95 -5.22 -1.72
CA ASP A 490 26.16 -6.62 -1.35
C ASP A 490 26.41 -7.47 -2.61
N ILE A 491 27.64 -7.94 -2.78
CA ILE A 491 28.11 -8.69 -3.93
C ILE A 491 28.54 -10.08 -3.47
N LYS A 492 27.85 -11.11 -3.94
CA LYS A 492 28.05 -12.47 -3.44
C LYS A 492 29.31 -13.15 -4.01
N ASP A 493 29.64 -12.88 -5.27
CA ASP A 493 30.78 -13.46 -5.99
C ASP A 493 31.59 -12.39 -6.73
N LYS A 494 32.90 -12.61 -6.84
CA LYS A 494 33.84 -11.71 -7.56
C LYS A 494 33.69 -10.23 -7.18
N ASN A 495 33.66 -9.97 -5.88
CA ASN A 495 33.39 -8.65 -5.33
C ASN A 495 34.22 -7.54 -5.98
N VAL A 496 35.57 -7.67 -5.96
CA VAL A 496 36.49 -6.66 -6.51
C VAL A 496 36.29 -6.47 -8.03
N ASP A 497 36.12 -7.55 -8.79
CA ASP A 497 35.89 -7.50 -10.24
C ASP A 497 34.58 -6.79 -10.56
N THR A 498 33.55 -7.01 -9.74
CA THR A 498 32.25 -6.37 -9.89
C THR A 498 32.34 -4.88 -9.55
N LEU A 499 33.02 -4.52 -8.47
CA LEU A 499 33.29 -3.12 -8.12
C LEU A 499 34.12 -2.38 -9.19
N LYS A 500 35.08 -3.07 -9.80
CA LYS A 500 35.84 -2.52 -10.95
C LYS A 500 34.91 -2.23 -12.12
N LYS A 501 33.99 -3.15 -12.44
CA LYS A 501 33.00 -2.95 -13.50
C LYS A 501 32.03 -1.80 -13.18
N ILE A 502 31.55 -1.65 -11.94
CA ILE A 502 30.72 -0.51 -11.52
C ILE A 502 31.45 0.81 -11.79
N ARG A 503 32.72 0.90 -11.42
CA ARG A 503 33.57 2.07 -11.69
C ARG A 503 33.70 2.37 -13.18
N GLU A 504 33.86 1.34 -14.01
CA GLU A 504 33.98 1.49 -15.46
C GLU A 504 32.69 2.01 -16.10
N VAL A 505 31.53 1.53 -15.60
CA VAL A 505 30.19 1.93 -16.10
C VAL A 505 29.83 3.36 -15.68
N SER A 506 30.16 3.75 -14.44
CA SER A 506 29.76 5.06 -13.91
C SER A 506 30.78 5.62 -12.90
N PRO A 507 31.91 6.16 -13.40
CA PRO A 507 32.92 6.76 -12.52
C PRO A 507 32.42 7.98 -11.76
N GLU A 508 31.40 8.67 -12.26
CA GLU A 508 30.83 9.88 -11.65
C GLU A 508 29.95 9.60 -10.42
N THR A 509 29.50 8.36 -10.22
CA THR A 509 28.70 7.95 -9.06
C THR A 509 29.51 7.28 -7.95
N LEU A 510 30.82 7.15 -8.10
CA LEU A 510 31.67 6.46 -7.12
C LEU A 510 31.56 7.00 -5.70
N ASP A 511 31.36 8.32 -5.54
CA ASP A 511 31.22 8.93 -4.22
C ASP A 511 29.87 8.56 -3.53
N GLN A 512 28.90 8.05 -4.30
CA GLN A 512 27.61 7.58 -3.82
C GLN A 512 27.59 6.06 -3.57
N ILE A 513 28.62 5.34 -4.02
CA ILE A 513 28.73 3.89 -3.83
C ILE A 513 29.62 3.61 -2.61
N ILE A 514 29.13 2.79 -1.70
CA ILE A 514 29.80 2.37 -0.45
C ILE A 514 29.98 0.86 -0.52
N PRO A 515 31.14 0.37 -1.00
CA PRO A 515 31.36 -1.06 -1.13
C PRO A 515 31.45 -1.76 0.23
N GLN A 516 30.86 -2.96 0.31
CA GLN A 516 31.17 -3.93 1.35
C GLN A 516 32.35 -4.80 0.92
N ILE A 517 33.27 -5.07 1.86
CA ILE A 517 34.35 -6.06 1.70
C ILE A 517 34.12 -7.21 2.68
N TYR A 518 34.47 -8.42 2.24
CA TYR A 518 34.24 -9.67 2.96
C TYR A 518 35.49 -10.35 3.47
N ASN A 519 36.64 -9.82 3.11
CA ASN A 519 37.95 -10.24 3.63
C ASN A 519 38.93 -9.06 3.60
N PHE A 520 40.02 -9.20 4.37
CA PHE A 520 40.98 -8.11 4.53
C PHE A 520 41.80 -7.79 3.26
N SER A 521 42.02 -8.78 2.41
CA SER A 521 42.78 -8.60 1.17
C SER A 521 42.09 -7.66 0.17
N GLU A 522 40.77 -7.59 0.17
CA GLU A 522 39.99 -6.74 -0.73
C GLU A 522 40.20 -5.24 -0.48
N TYR A 523 40.56 -4.85 0.75
CA TYR A 523 40.60 -3.44 1.14
C TYR A 523 41.46 -2.57 0.23
N ASN A 524 42.72 -2.99 0.03
CA ASN A 524 43.67 -2.20 -0.77
C ASN A 524 43.25 -2.13 -2.24
N GLU A 525 42.74 -3.22 -2.79
CA GLU A 525 42.25 -3.28 -4.16
C GLU A 525 41.04 -2.35 -4.34
N VAL A 526 40.03 -2.47 -3.50
CA VAL A 526 38.84 -1.61 -3.55
C VAL A 526 39.19 -0.14 -3.37
N LYS A 527 40.10 0.16 -2.43
CA LYS A 527 40.59 1.53 -2.23
C LYS A 527 41.30 2.08 -3.46
N SER A 528 42.12 1.25 -4.16
CA SER A 528 42.80 1.65 -5.38
C SER A 528 41.85 1.95 -6.55
N LEU A 529 40.66 1.41 -6.53
CA LEU A 529 39.60 1.72 -7.49
C LEU A 529 38.99 3.12 -7.26
N GLY A 530 39.30 3.83 -6.19
CA GLY A 530 38.83 5.19 -5.90
C GLY A 530 37.65 5.27 -4.95
N TYR A 531 37.14 4.17 -4.43
CA TYR A 531 36.07 4.16 -3.43
C TYR A 531 36.57 4.78 -2.11
N LYS A 532 35.81 5.77 -1.60
CA LYS A 532 36.17 6.54 -0.42
C LYS A 532 35.68 5.89 0.88
N ASN A 533 34.47 5.36 0.86
CA ASN A 533 33.79 4.80 2.01
C ASN A 533 33.68 3.28 1.85
N ILE A 534 34.36 2.51 2.69
CA ILE A 534 34.41 1.05 2.60
C ILE A 534 33.91 0.47 3.93
N ILE A 535 32.99 -0.47 3.85
CA ILE A 535 32.41 -1.20 4.99
C ILE A 535 33.04 -2.59 5.05
N LEU A 536 33.56 -2.96 6.22
CA LEU A 536 33.99 -4.33 6.51
C LEU A 536 32.83 -5.14 7.07
N THR A 537 32.40 -6.16 6.35
CA THR A 537 31.27 -7.02 6.73
C THR A 537 31.75 -8.30 7.40
N LEU A 538 31.36 -8.48 8.67
CA LEU A 538 31.92 -9.54 9.50
C LEU A 538 31.21 -10.91 9.38
N TYR A 539 30.13 -11.04 8.65
CA TYR A 539 29.42 -12.33 8.60
C TYR A 539 30.16 -13.41 7.79
N LYS A 540 31.05 -13.02 6.88
CA LYS A 540 31.90 -13.93 6.13
C LYS A 540 33.33 -14.05 6.72
N ILE A 541 33.70 -13.24 7.73
CA ILE A 541 35.03 -13.21 8.30
C ILE A 541 35.16 -14.21 9.45
N ASN A 542 36.06 -15.18 9.30
CA ASN A 542 36.35 -16.21 10.29
C ASN A 542 37.69 -15.96 11.04
N SER A 543 38.24 -14.74 10.91
CA SER A 543 39.48 -14.36 11.62
C SER A 543 39.24 -14.17 13.12
N PRO A 544 40.27 -14.41 13.96
CA PRO A 544 40.20 -14.09 15.38
C PRO A 544 39.88 -12.62 15.65
N ASP A 545 39.16 -12.33 16.73
CA ASP A 545 38.78 -10.97 17.11
C ASP A 545 39.93 -9.97 17.11
N ARG A 546 41.13 -10.41 17.56
CA ARG A 546 42.31 -9.59 17.57
C ARG A 546 42.73 -9.11 16.16
N GLU A 547 42.74 -10.00 15.19
CA GLU A 547 43.07 -9.65 13.81
C GLU A 547 42.06 -8.66 13.20
N ILE A 548 40.78 -8.82 13.50
CA ILE A 548 39.72 -7.88 13.10
C ILE A 548 39.99 -6.50 13.69
N ILE A 549 40.31 -6.43 14.99
CA ILE A 549 40.60 -5.17 15.70
C ILE A 549 41.85 -4.50 15.12
N ASP A 550 42.90 -5.29 14.92
CA ASP A 550 44.18 -4.79 14.38
C ASP A 550 44.00 -4.26 12.94
N PHE A 551 43.22 -4.96 12.13
CA PHE A 551 42.88 -4.52 10.77
C PHE A 551 42.08 -3.20 10.78
N VAL A 552 41.05 -3.08 11.64
CA VAL A 552 40.26 -1.86 11.78
C VAL A 552 41.09 -0.67 12.24
N LYS A 553 42.03 -0.89 13.16
CA LYS A 553 42.98 0.15 13.63
C LYS A 553 43.97 0.61 12.55
N ALA A 554 44.39 -0.31 11.70
CA ALA A 554 45.38 -0.04 10.65
C ALA A 554 44.75 0.65 9.41
N ASN A 555 43.42 0.56 9.20
CA ASN A 555 42.76 1.00 7.99
C ASN A 555 41.65 2.02 8.25
N LYS A 556 41.49 2.96 7.32
CA LYS A 556 40.40 3.95 7.38
C LYS A 556 39.11 3.37 6.78
N LEU A 557 38.38 2.60 7.59
CA LEU A 557 37.09 2.09 7.21
C LEU A 557 35.98 3.12 7.47
N TYR A 558 34.96 3.13 6.61
CA TYR A 558 33.75 3.89 6.87
C TYR A 558 32.96 3.29 8.03
N ALA A 559 32.79 1.97 8.03
CA ALA A 559 32.09 1.24 9.08
C ALA A 559 32.53 -0.24 9.14
N VAL A 560 32.08 -0.89 10.20
CA VAL A 560 32.08 -2.35 10.34
C VAL A 560 30.64 -2.80 10.50
N THR A 561 30.21 -3.82 9.76
CA THR A 561 28.86 -4.41 9.89
C THR A 561 28.92 -5.76 10.58
N MET A 562 28.06 -5.99 11.58
CA MET A 562 27.96 -7.24 12.31
C MET A 562 26.50 -7.62 12.63
N SER A 563 26.27 -8.92 12.85
CA SER A 563 24.97 -9.42 13.28
C SER A 563 24.60 -8.95 14.69
N ARG A 564 23.30 -8.86 14.98
CA ARG A 564 22.77 -8.52 16.33
C ARG A 564 23.32 -9.43 17.43
N SER A 565 23.56 -10.72 17.13
CA SER A 565 24.11 -11.68 18.10
C SER A 565 25.54 -11.35 18.55
N ARG A 566 26.28 -10.55 17.77
CA ARG A 566 27.67 -10.13 18.12
C ARG A 566 27.71 -8.84 18.93
N LEU A 567 26.59 -8.16 19.16
CA LEU A 567 26.55 -6.91 19.92
C LEU A 567 26.74 -7.08 21.46
N ASP A 568 26.77 -8.30 21.94
CA ASP A 568 27.10 -8.65 23.33
C ASP A 568 28.48 -9.30 23.47
N SER A 569 29.35 -9.20 22.43
CA SER A 569 30.68 -9.80 22.41
C SER A 569 31.75 -8.81 22.84
N LYS A 570 32.91 -9.36 23.30
CA LYS A 570 34.09 -8.57 23.58
C LYS A 570 34.60 -7.82 22.33
N LEU A 571 34.42 -8.40 21.14
CA LEU A 571 34.77 -7.75 19.88
C LEU A 571 34.05 -6.43 19.71
N PHE A 572 32.73 -6.39 19.98
CA PHE A 572 31.95 -5.16 19.88
C PHE A 572 32.48 -4.07 20.81
N ASP A 573 32.81 -4.42 22.07
CA ASP A 573 33.34 -3.47 23.04
C ASP A 573 34.71 -2.93 22.64
N GLU A 574 35.58 -3.77 22.05
CA GLU A 574 36.87 -3.33 21.55
C GLU A 574 36.75 -2.47 20.28
N LEU A 575 35.86 -2.80 19.37
CA LEU A 575 35.63 -2.01 18.16
C LEU A 575 35.09 -0.61 18.49
N LYS A 576 34.23 -0.44 19.49
CA LYS A 576 33.78 0.88 19.96
C LYS A 576 34.94 1.79 20.37
N LYS A 577 36.04 1.22 20.92
CA LYS A 577 37.23 1.98 21.31
C LYS A 577 38.06 2.48 20.11
N THR A 578 37.83 1.95 18.91
CA THR A 578 38.51 2.35 17.68
C THR A 578 37.91 3.56 16.99
N ASN A 579 36.77 4.06 17.45
CA ASN A 579 35.96 5.12 16.82
C ASN A 579 35.45 4.77 15.41
N VAL A 580 35.55 3.51 14.96
CA VAL A 580 34.88 3.07 13.72
C VAL A 580 33.36 3.05 13.90
N LYS A 581 32.61 3.44 12.89
CA LYS A 581 31.16 3.31 12.91
C LYS A 581 30.80 1.81 12.91
N ILE A 582 29.87 1.41 13.78
CA ILE A 582 29.38 0.04 13.83
C ILE A 582 27.94 0.00 13.35
N PHE A 583 27.69 -0.79 12.32
CA PHE A 583 26.36 -1.10 11.81
C PHE A 583 25.94 -2.50 12.22
N THR A 584 24.62 -2.70 12.36
CA THR A 584 24.06 -4.04 12.61
C THR A 584 22.87 -4.34 11.71
N HIS A 585 22.61 -5.62 11.47
CA HIS A 585 21.55 -6.14 10.59
C HIS A 585 20.79 -7.30 11.26
N THR A 586 19.52 -7.51 10.97
CA THR A 586 18.52 -6.58 10.45
C THR A 586 17.70 -6.11 11.62
N VAL A 587 17.39 -4.82 11.70
CA VAL A 587 16.64 -4.22 12.81
C VAL A 587 15.36 -3.60 12.24
N ASN A 588 14.21 -4.20 12.55
CA ASN A 588 12.90 -3.84 12.02
C ASN A 588 11.95 -3.30 13.10
N SER A 589 12.47 -2.94 14.27
CA SER A 589 11.72 -2.42 15.40
C SER A 589 12.40 -1.20 16.00
N MET A 590 11.64 -0.16 16.27
CA MET A 590 12.14 1.05 16.93
C MET A 590 12.67 0.79 18.36
N ASP A 591 12.10 -0.19 19.05
CA ASP A 591 12.58 -0.54 20.40
C ASP A 591 13.96 -1.22 20.33
N GLU A 592 14.17 -2.12 19.35
CA GLU A 592 15.49 -2.69 19.10
C GLU A 592 16.49 -1.61 18.66
N LEU A 593 16.07 -0.70 17.76
CA LEU A 593 16.92 0.40 17.31
C LEU A 593 17.38 1.26 18.49
N LYS A 594 16.47 1.67 19.37
CA LYS A 594 16.81 2.44 20.58
C LYS A 594 17.78 1.68 21.48
N LYS A 595 17.47 0.41 21.78
CA LYS A 595 18.30 -0.47 22.60
C LYS A 595 19.72 -0.57 22.05
N TYR A 596 19.88 -0.79 20.76
CA TYR A 596 21.21 -0.94 20.17
C TYR A 596 21.94 0.40 19.99
N LYS A 597 21.21 1.49 19.75
CA LYS A 597 21.77 2.83 19.73
C LYS A 597 22.37 3.22 21.10
N GLU A 598 21.65 2.89 22.18
CA GLU A 598 22.14 3.09 23.56
C GLU A 598 23.39 2.26 23.86
N LYS A 599 23.54 1.08 23.25
CA LYS A 599 24.77 0.28 23.32
C LYS A 599 25.96 0.87 22.56
N GLY A 600 25.73 1.82 21.65
CA GLY A 600 26.75 2.46 20.83
C GLY A 600 26.80 2.00 19.38
N VAL A 601 25.76 1.33 18.88
CA VAL A 601 25.61 1.06 17.45
C VAL A 601 25.30 2.38 16.75
N PHE A 602 26.03 2.65 15.66
CA PHE A 602 25.88 3.89 14.88
C PHE A 602 24.72 3.80 13.88
N GLY A 603 24.58 2.67 13.18
CA GLY A 603 23.59 2.55 12.11
C GLY A 603 23.02 1.14 11.96
N PHE A 604 21.93 1.05 11.21
CA PHE A 604 21.06 -0.11 11.17
C PHE A 604 20.67 -0.44 9.75
N TYR A 605 20.84 -1.70 9.34
CA TYR A 605 20.15 -2.22 8.17
C TYR A 605 18.72 -2.57 8.57
N SER A 606 17.76 -2.09 7.81
CA SER A 606 16.34 -2.31 8.09
C SER A 606 15.55 -2.56 6.82
N ASP A 607 14.58 -3.47 6.92
CA ASP A 607 13.63 -3.68 5.83
C ASP A 607 12.52 -2.60 5.83
N VAL A 608 12.20 -2.00 7.02
CA VAL A 608 10.94 -1.24 7.22
C VAL A 608 11.08 0.11 7.95
N LEU A 609 12.23 0.40 8.61
CA LEU A 609 12.40 1.60 9.45
C LEU A 609 12.69 2.87 8.67
#